data_5391b30e2dbf54ec01ee6686dea48b80
#
_entry.id   5391b30e2dbf54ec01ee6686dea48b80
#
_cell.length_a   1.000
_cell.length_b   1.000
_cell.length_c   1.000
_cell.angle_alpha   90.00
_cell.angle_beta   90.00
_cell.angle_gamma   90.00
#
_symmetry.space_group_name_H-M   'P 1'
#
loop_
_entity.id
_entity.type
_entity.pdbx_description
1 polymer ?
#
loop_
_entity_poly.entity_id
_entity_poly.type
_entity_poly.pdbx_seq_one_letter_code
_entity_poly.pdbx_strand_id
1 'polypeptide(L)'
;SLLFSNDDGYVPQQIAIVQGGNYLLTFMEKETDFLNDINTALEKNVLKIRSRQSDFLLSVILNSVMASFISIISELEDGLEDLEEQLLSPEQADMLGIENIQQYRRNFRVIKKCILPLKEEISKLLHPIDNDLLHKASRPFFNDVNDHLQFVLQTLDGCRDMISALVDIYLSNNDRRMNSIMKQLTVVSTIFIPLTFLAGIWGMNFQWMPELGWRYGYVFAWTLMLILVAVIYFYFKRKKWY
;
A
#
# COMPACT_ATOMS: atom_id res chain seq x y z
N SER A 1 -21.91 -9.17 -1.08
CA SER A 1 -20.94 -9.78 -2.00
C SER A 1 -19.85 -10.47 -1.21
N LEU A 2 -19.35 -11.60 -1.67
CA LEU A 2 -18.11 -12.25 -1.22
C LEU A 2 -16.95 -11.72 -2.04
N LEU A 3 -15.75 -11.81 -1.48
CA LEU A 3 -14.51 -11.51 -2.20
C LEU A 3 -13.69 -12.77 -2.34
N PHE A 4 -13.12 -12.97 -3.51
CA PHE A 4 -12.20 -14.05 -3.81
C PHE A 4 -10.88 -13.47 -4.27
N SER A 5 -9.79 -14.02 -3.75
CA SER A 5 -8.44 -13.66 -4.22
C SER A 5 -8.20 -14.27 -5.60
N ASN A 6 -7.60 -13.47 -6.49
CA ASN A 6 -7.13 -13.88 -7.81
C ASN A 6 -5.72 -13.29 -8.00
N ASP A 7 -4.96 -13.77 -9.00
CA ASP A 7 -3.60 -13.30 -9.30
C ASP A 7 -3.50 -11.78 -9.46
N ASP A 8 -4.57 -11.12 -9.92
CA ASP A 8 -4.66 -9.67 -10.14
C ASP A 8 -5.28 -8.88 -8.96
N GLY A 9 -5.65 -9.55 -7.85
CA GLY A 9 -6.29 -8.93 -6.69
C GLY A 9 -7.62 -9.57 -6.29
N TYR A 10 -8.53 -8.79 -5.71
CA TYR A 10 -9.82 -9.31 -5.23
C TYR A 10 -10.94 -9.10 -6.22
N VAL A 11 -11.73 -10.16 -6.45
CA VAL A 11 -12.90 -10.14 -7.34
C VAL A 11 -14.17 -10.31 -6.52
N PRO A 12 -15.14 -9.38 -6.60
CA PRO A 12 -16.42 -9.51 -5.91
C PRO A 12 -17.30 -10.54 -6.59
N GLN A 13 -17.91 -11.42 -5.79
CA GLN A 13 -18.94 -12.35 -6.24
C GLN A 13 -20.23 -12.08 -5.47
N GLN A 14 -21.34 -11.99 -6.19
CA GLN A 14 -22.63 -11.69 -5.57
C GLN A 14 -23.25 -12.95 -4.97
N ILE A 15 -23.72 -12.81 -3.71
CA ILE A 15 -24.63 -13.78 -3.09
C ILE A 15 -25.99 -13.10 -2.94
N ALA A 16 -27.04 -13.74 -3.40
CA ALA A 16 -28.40 -13.37 -3.08
C ALA A 16 -28.97 -14.36 -2.05
N ILE A 17 -29.61 -13.83 -1.02
CA ILE A 17 -30.21 -14.59 0.06
C ILE A 17 -31.68 -14.21 0.15
N VAL A 18 -32.56 -15.22 0.12
CA VAL A 18 -34.00 -15.06 0.30
C VAL A 18 -34.41 -15.80 1.55
N GLN A 19 -34.94 -15.06 2.52
CA GLN A 19 -35.42 -15.62 3.79
C GLN A 19 -36.95 -15.78 3.75
N GLY A 20 -37.43 -16.93 4.14
CA GLY A 20 -38.83 -17.22 4.45
C GLY A 20 -38.99 -17.66 5.91
N GLY A 21 -40.21 -17.98 6.31
CA GLY A 21 -40.52 -18.37 7.70
C GLY A 21 -39.65 -19.54 8.19
N ASN A 22 -39.56 -20.63 7.41
CA ASN A 22 -38.84 -21.85 7.77
C ASN A 22 -37.79 -22.28 6.76
N TYR A 23 -37.42 -21.41 5.82
CA TYR A 23 -36.42 -21.71 4.80
C TYR A 23 -35.56 -20.50 4.51
N LEU A 24 -34.36 -20.77 3.99
CA LEU A 24 -33.42 -19.77 3.48
C LEU A 24 -32.85 -20.30 2.18
N LEU A 25 -32.96 -19.51 1.11
CA LEU A 25 -32.42 -19.83 -0.19
C LEU A 25 -31.22 -18.95 -0.47
N THR A 26 -30.11 -19.54 -0.89
CA THR A 26 -28.88 -18.84 -1.28
C THR A 26 -28.62 -19.08 -2.76
N PHE A 27 -28.37 -18.01 -3.50
CA PHE A 27 -28.01 -18.04 -4.91
C PHE A 27 -26.58 -17.48 -5.07
N MET A 28 -25.72 -18.20 -5.74
CA MET A 28 -24.34 -17.82 -6.02
C MET A 28 -24.05 -17.98 -7.52
N GLU A 29 -23.20 -17.10 -8.07
CA GLU A 29 -22.83 -17.14 -9.49
C GLU A 29 -21.88 -18.30 -9.80
N LYS A 30 -21.04 -18.69 -8.85
CA LYS A 30 -20.09 -19.79 -8.99
C LYS A 30 -20.16 -20.71 -7.76
N GLU A 31 -19.87 -21.99 -7.95
CA GLU A 31 -19.63 -22.91 -6.84
C GLU A 31 -18.43 -22.44 -6.04
N THR A 32 -18.59 -22.37 -4.72
CA THR A 32 -17.55 -21.98 -3.78
C THR A 32 -17.66 -22.82 -2.52
N ASP A 33 -16.52 -23.07 -1.90
CA ASP A 33 -16.44 -23.83 -0.64
C ASP A 33 -16.99 -23.04 0.56
N PHE A 34 -17.36 -21.79 0.35
CA PHE A 34 -17.85 -20.87 1.38
C PHE A 34 -18.99 -21.44 2.24
N LEU A 35 -19.93 -22.18 1.62
CA LEU A 35 -21.06 -22.78 2.33
C LEU A 35 -20.76 -24.19 2.89
N ASN A 36 -19.63 -24.79 2.61
CA ASN A 36 -19.32 -26.17 3.02
C ASN A 36 -19.29 -26.33 4.53
N ASP A 37 -18.72 -25.36 5.25
CA ASP A 37 -18.70 -25.36 6.71
C ASP A 37 -20.10 -25.20 7.30
N ILE A 38 -20.92 -24.36 6.68
CA ILE A 38 -22.31 -24.13 7.09
C ILE A 38 -23.15 -25.39 6.83
N ASN A 39 -22.97 -26.01 5.67
CA ASN A 39 -23.63 -27.29 5.34
C ASN A 39 -23.24 -28.40 6.32
N THR A 40 -21.94 -28.50 6.64
CA THR A 40 -21.44 -29.46 7.63
C THR A 40 -22.03 -29.17 9.02
N ALA A 41 -22.15 -27.91 9.42
CA ALA A 41 -22.78 -27.50 10.69
C ALA A 41 -24.28 -27.85 10.71
N LEU A 42 -24.96 -27.70 9.57
CA LEU A 42 -26.36 -28.10 9.40
C LEU A 42 -26.53 -29.62 9.49
N GLU A 43 -25.67 -30.39 8.83
CA GLU A 43 -25.73 -31.89 8.86
C GLU A 43 -25.51 -32.41 10.27
N LYS A 44 -24.48 -31.88 10.97
CA LYS A 44 -24.16 -32.26 12.34
C LYS A 44 -25.05 -31.61 13.40
N ASN A 45 -26.00 -30.76 13.00
CA ASN A 45 -26.90 -30.01 13.87
C ASN A 45 -26.15 -29.23 15.00
N VAL A 46 -25.01 -28.61 14.63
CA VAL A 46 -24.18 -27.84 15.55
C VAL A 46 -25.00 -26.66 16.09
N LEU A 47 -24.89 -26.34 17.38
CA LEU A 47 -25.68 -25.29 18.05
C LEU A 47 -27.21 -25.44 17.91
N LYS A 48 -27.70 -26.66 17.61
CA LYS A 48 -29.12 -26.93 17.36
C LYS A 48 -29.70 -26.06 16.23
N ILE A 49 -28.93 -25.84 15.18
CA ILE A 49 -29.24 -24.91 14.08
C ILE A 49 -30.57 -25.27 13.40
N ARG A 50 -30.89 -26.58 13.29
CA ARG A 50 -32.13 -27.08 12.68
C ARG A 50 -33.39 -26.83 13.55
N SER A 51 -33.24 -26.57 14.82
CA SER A 51 -34.35 -26.29 15.73
C SER A 51 -34.58 -24.79 15.96
N ARG A 52 -33.74 -23.95 15.36
CA ARG A 52 -33.87 -22.49 15.40
C ARG A 52 -34.57 -21.98 14.14
N GLN A 53 -34.96 -20.73 14.16
CA GLN A 53 -35.65 -20.08 13.05
C GLN A 53 -34.68 -19.71 11.93
N SER A 54 -35.21 -19.40 10.74
CA SER A 54 -34.42 -19.07 9.54
C SER A 54 -33.53 -17.83 9.72
N ASP A 55 -33.92 -16.86 10.57
CA ASP A 55 -33.14 -15.68 10.89
C ASP A 55 -31.84 -16.00 11.62
N PHE A 56 -31.84 -17.04 12.49
CA PHE A 56 -30.59 -17.52 13.08
C PHE A 56 -29.63 -18.07 12.04
N LEU A 57 -30.12 -18.86 11.07
CA LEU A 57 -29.27 -19.36 9.99
C LEU A 57 -28.73 -18.21 9.13
N LEU A 58 -29.53 -17.16 8.88
CA LEU A 58 -29.08 -15.95 8.19
C LEU A 58 -27.94 -15.28 8.96
N SER A 59 -28.03 -15.14 10.28
CA SER A 59 -26.95 -14.56 11.09
C SER A 59 -25.66 -15.39 11.01
N VAL A 60 -25.76 -16.73 10.97
CA VAL A 60 -24.59 -17.61 10.80
C VAL A 60 -23.91 -17.37 9.46
N ILE A 61 -24.69 -17.27 8.35
CA ILE A 61 -24.13 -16.98 7.02
C ILE A 61 -23.48 -15.61 7.02
N LEU A 62 -24.12 -14.59 7.58
CA LEU A 62 -23.54 -13.24 7.63
C LEU A 62 -22.26 -13.20 8.48
N ASN A 63 -22.20 -13.90 9.60
CA ASN A 63 -20.99 -14.03 10.39
C ASN A 63 -19.85 -14.73 9.61
N SER A 64 -20.17 -15.75 8.82
CA SER A 64 -19.18 -16.40 7.95
C SER A 64 -18.67 -15.46 6.84
N VAL A 65 -19.56 -14.61 6.29
CA VAL A 65 -19.18 -13.55 5.36
C VAL A 65 -18.23 -12.55 6.04
N MET A 66 -18.53 -12.13 7.27
CA MET A 66 -17.66 -11.21 8.02
C MET A 66 -16.31 -11.83 8.32
N ALA A 67 -16.27 -13.11 8.71
CA ALA A 67 -15.01 -13.84 8.93
C ALA A 67 -14.13 -13.87 7.66
N SER A 68 -14.74 -14.07 6.49
CA SER A 68 -14.03 -13.99 5.21
C SER A 68 -13.46 -12.57 4.95
N PHE A 69 -14.22 -11.51 5.23
CA PHE A 69 -13.71 -10.14 5.10
C PHE A 69 -12.58 -9.84 6.07
N ILE A 70 -12.68 -10.31 7.33
CA ILE A 70 -11.62 -10.15 8.33
C ILE A 70 -10.32 -10.78 7.84
N SER A 71 -10.38 -12.02 7.31
CA SER A 71 -9.21 -12.70 6.76
C SER A 71 -8.56 -11.92 5.62
N ILE A 72 -9.37 -11.44 4.67
CA ILE A 72 -8.89 -10.67 3.51
C ILE A 72 -8.26 -9.33 3.93
N ILE A 73 -8.83 -8.67 4.94
CA ILE A 73 -8.32 -7.38 5.42
C ILE A 73 -7.04 -7.58 6.22
N SER A 74 -6.93 -8.65 7.02
CA SER A 74 -5.67 -8.98 7.69
C SER A 74 -4.56 -9.27 6.68
N GLU A 75 -4.84 -10.02 5.61
CA GLU A 75 -3.87 -10.24 4.53
C GLU A 75 -3.46 -8.93 3.84
N LEU A 76 -4.40 -8.01 3.65
CA LEU A 76 -4.11 -6.67 3.10
C LEU A 76 -3.22 -5.85 4.04
N GLU A 77 -3.50 -5.88 5.35
CA GLU A 77 -2.76 -5.18 6.39
C GLU A 77 -1.33 -5.72 6.48
N ASP A 78 -1.15 -7.04 6.60
CA ASP A 78 0.16 -7.70 6.62
C ASP A 78 0.98 -7.34 5.37
N GLY A 79 0.38 -7.36 4.19
CA GLY A 79 1.07 -6.99 2.96
C GLY A 79 1.42 -5.49 2.86
N LEU A 80 0.67 -4.61 3.52
CA LEU A 80 1.02 -3.18 3.63
C LEU A 80 2.17 -2.97 4.61
N GLU A 81 2.23 -3.72 5.73
CA GLU A 81 3.34 -3.70 6.67
C GLU A 81 4.64 -4.19 6.01
N ASP A 82 4.59 -5.30 5.26
CA ASP A 82 5.72 -5.81 4.49
C ASP A 82 6.24 -4.77 3.48
N LEU A 83 5.32 -4.06 2.81
CA LEU A 83 5.68 -3.02 1.86
C LEU A 83 6.30 -1.79 2.55
N GLU A 84 5.86 -1.45 3.77
CA GLU A 84 6.45 -0.40 4.59
C GLU A 84 7.90 -0.75 4.95
N GLU A 85 8.14 -1.97 5.43
CA GLU A 85 9.48 -2.44 5.77
C GLU A 85 10.43 -2.37 4.57
N GLN A 86 9.96 -2.80 3.39
CA GLN A 86 10.72 -2.73 2.15
C GLN A 86 11.04 -1.27 1.74
N LEU A 87 10.09 -0.34 1.88
CA LEU A 87 10.30 1.07 1.56
C LEU A 87 11.23 1.79 2.54
N LEU A 88 11.29 1.32 3.79
CA LEU A 88 12.22 1.85 4.81
C LEU A 88 13.64 1.30 4.64
N SER A 89 13.82 0.17 3.94
CA SER A 89 15.12 -0.40 3.62
C SER A 89 15.74 0.32 2.41
N PRO A 90 16.92 0.98 2.54
CA PRO A 90 17.53 1.72 1.42
C PRO A 90 17.82 0.88 0.18
N GLU A 91 18.15 -0.41 0.38
CA GLU A 91 18.50 -1.32 -0.71
C GLU A 91 17.27 -1.79 -1.50
N GLN A 92 16.14 -1.97 -0.82
CA GLN A 92 14.90 -2.48 -1.41
C GLN A 92 14.02 -1.36 -1.97
N ALA A 93 14.04 -0.19 -1.33
CA ALA A 93 13.27 0.97 -1.74
C ALA A 93 13.57 1.41 -3.20
N ASP A 94 14.82 1.21 -3.64
CA ASP A 94 15.23 1.54 -5.03
C ASP A 94 14.63 0.61 -6.09
N MET A 95 14.19 -0.60 -5.70
CA MET A 95 13.61 -1.60 -6.59
C MET A 95 12.07 -1.53 -6.64
N LEU A 96 11.46 -0.85 -5.66
CA LEU A 96 10.02 -0.75 -5.55
C LEU A 96 9.47 0.38 -6.44
N GLY A 97 8.50 0.02 -7.29
CA GLY A 97 7.73 0.98 -8.07
C GLY A 97 6.48 1.45 -7.33
N ILE A 98 5.93 2.58 -7.75
CA ILE A 98 4.65 3.09 -7.26
C ILE A 98 3.47 2.12 -7.57
N GLU A 99 3.67 1.24 -8.55
CA GLU A 99 2.69 0.24 -8.99
C GLU A 99 2.27 -0.68 -7.85
N ASN A 100 3.20 -1.05 -6.95
CA ASN A 100 2.93 -1.90 -5.79
C ASN A 100 1.92 -1.21 -4.86
N ILE A 101 2.15 0.05 -4.52
CA ILE A 101 1.22 0.85 -3.68
C ILE A 101 -0.13 1.00 -4.38
N GLN A 102 -0.13 1.21 -5.70
CA GLN A 102 -1.36 1.33 -6.47
C GLN A 102 -2.19 0.05 -6.50
N GLN A 103 -1.55 -1.13 -6.46
CA GLN A 103 -2.25 -2.41 -6.37
C GLN A 103 -3.00 -2.54 -5.05
N TYR A 104 -2.35 -2.26 -3.91
CA TYR A 104 -3.00 -2.21 -2.60
C TYR A 104 -4.16 -1.20 -2.57
N ARG A 105 -3.98 -0.04 -3.19
CA ARG A 105 -5.03 0.97 -3.33
C ARG A 105 -6.22 0.50 -4.18
N ARG A 106 -5.99 -0.32 -5.20
CA ARG A 106 -7.08 -0.95 -5.98
C ARG A 106 -7.82 -1.96 -5.13
N ASN A 107 -7.11 -2.85 -4.45
CA ASN A 107 -7.68 -3.87 -3.58
C ASN A 107 -8.53 -3.25 -2.47
N PHE A 108 -7.99 -2.24 -1.77
CA PHE A 108 -8.73 -1.45 -0.78
C PHE A 108 -10.07 -0.92 -1.33
N ARG A 109 -10.07 -0.34 -2.52
CA ARG A 109 -11.29 0.21 -3.13
C ARG A 109 -12.33 -0.86 -3.44
N VAL A 110 -11.90 -2.03 -3.89
CA VAL A 110 -12.80 -3.16 -4.17
C VAL A 110 -13.44 -3.65 -2.87
N ILE A 111 -12.64 -3.88 -1.83
CA ILE A 111 -13.11 -4.32 -0.51
C ILE A 111 -14.11 -3.30 0.05
N LYS A 112 -13.75 -2.03 0.06
CA LYS A 112 -14.61 -0.95 0.57
C LYS A 112 -15.96 -0.88 -0.17
N LYS A 113 -15.96 -1.04 -1.49
CA LYS A 113 -17.18 -1.05 -2.31
C LYS A 113 -18.11 -2.20 -1.95
N CYS A 114 -17.56 -3.35 -1.55
CA CYS A 114 -18.35 -4.51 -1.15
C CYS A 114 -18.93 -4.39 0.26
N ILE A 115 -18.21 -3.74 1.18
CA ILE A 115 -18.59 -3.66 2.61
C ILE A 115 -19.55 -2.52 2.91
N LEU A 116 -19.39 -1.35 2.28
CA LEU A 116 -20.19 -0.18 2.60
C LEU A 116 -21.71 -0.41 2.52
N PRO A 117 -22.25 -1.10 1.49
CA PRO A 117 -23.68 -1.38 1.42
C PRO A 117 -24.17 -2.26 2.58
N LEU A 118 -23.32 -3.19 3.07
CA LEU A 118 -23.68 -4.08 4.18
C LEU A 118 -23.91 -3.30 5.47
N LYS A 119 -23.16 -2.22 5.70
CA LYS A 119 -23.33 -1.35 6.87
C LYS A 119 -24.73 -0.78 6.95
N GLU A 120 -25.22 -0.26 5.85
CA GLU A 120 -26.55 0.36 5.80
C GLU A 120 -27.66 -0.70 5.99
N GLU A 121 -27.55 -1.85 5.34
CA GLU A 121 -28.56 -2.90 5.41
C GLU A 121 -28.59 -3.58 6.79
N ILE A 122 -27.46 -3.87 7.41
CA ILE A 122 -27.39 -4.43 8.76
C ILE A 122 -27.94 -3.42 9.78
N SER A 123 -27.61 -2.13 9.63
CA SER A 123 -28.17 -1.08 10.48
C SER A 123 -29.70 -1.01 10.39
N LYS A 124 -30.27 -1.11 9.18
CA LYS A 124 -31.73 -1.16 8.98
C LYS A 124 -32.37 -2.38 9.63
N LEU A 125 -31.70 -3.55 9.57
CA LEU A 125 -32.20 -4.79 10.17
C LEU A 125 -32.22 -4.71 11.72
N LEU A 126 -31.29 -3.97 12.31
CA LEU A 126 -31.20 -3.83 13.78
C LEU A 126 -32.11 -2.76 14.37
N HIS A 127 -32.48 -1.73 13.57
CA HIS A 127 -33.34 -0.65 14.07
C HIS A 127 -34.82 -1.08 14.12
N PRO A 128 -35.49 -0.85 15.28
CA PRO A 128 -36.79 -1.45 15.58
C PRO A 128 -38.01 -0.81 14.89
N ILE A 129 -37.81 0.15 13.96
CA ILE A 129 -38.89 1.04 13.53
C ILE A 129 -39.97 0.35 12.69
N ASP A 130 -39.67 -0.80 12.01
CA ASP A 130 -40.63 -1.44 11.13
C ASP A 130 -40.48 -2.96 10.93
N ASN A 131 -39.67 -3.69 11.69
CA ASN A 131 -39.34 -5.04 11.31
C ASN A 131 -39.67 -6.11 12.36
N ASP A 132 -40.81 -6.78 12.15
CA ASP A 132 -41.08 -8.14 12.66
C ASP A 132 -40.24 -9.23 11.93
N LEU A 133 -39.27 -8.83 11.10
CA LEU A 133 -38.42 -9.73 10.31
C LEU A 133 -37.41 -10.53 11.18
N LEU A 134 -36.99 -9.98 12.30
CA LEU A 134 -36.05 -10.62 13.21
C LEU A 134 -36.72 -10.97 14.52
N HIS A 135 -36.66 -12.24 14.88
CA HIS A 135 -37.12 -12.69 16.18
C HIS A 135 -36.23 -12.12 17.28
N LYS A 136 -36.84 -11.78 18.43
CA LYS A 136 -36.12 -11.22 19.58
C LYS A 136 -34.93 -12.08 20.04
N ALA A 137 -35.06 -13.42 19.90
CA ALA A 137 -34.02 -14.37 20.26
C ALA A 137 -32.80 -14.34 19.32
N SER A 138 -32.95 -13.87 18.08
CA SER A 138 -31.88 -13.81 17.08
C SER A 138 -31.14 -12.47 17.06
N ARG A 139 -31.71 -11.42 17.63
CA ARG A 139 -31.09 -10.08 17.67
C ARG A 139 -29.66 -10.04 18.21
N PRO A 140 -29.29 -10.76 19.27
CA PRO A 140 -27.90 -10.77 19.75
C PRO A 140 -26.90 -11.21 18.68
N PHE A 141 -27.26 -12.21 17.85
CA PHE A 141 -26.38 -12.72 16.78
C PHE A 141 -26.20 -11.72 15.64
N PHE A 142 -27.21 -10.87 15.37
CA PHE A 142 -27.07 -9.77 14.40
C PHE A 142 -26.26 -8.60 14.98
N ASN A 143 -26.28 -8.39 16.30
CA ASN A 143 -25.36 -7.46 16.94
C ASN A 143 -23.92 -7.92 16.78
N ASP A 144 -23.63 -9.22 16.97
CA ASP A 144 -22.29 -9.77 16.72
C ASP A 144 -21.84 -9.54 15.26
N VAL A 145 -22.75 -9.72 14.27
CA VAL A 145 -22.48 -9.40 12.87
C VAL A 145 -22.13 -7.91 12.69
N ASN A 146 -22.89 -7.03 13.36
CA ASN A 146 -22.62 -5.59 13.31
C ASN A 146 -21.28 -5.23 13.94
N ASP A 147 -20.94 -5.86 15.06
CA ASP A 147 -19.67 -5.59 15.75
C ASP A 147 -18.48 -6.05 14.88
N HIS A 148 -18.57 -7.21 14.26
CA HIS A 148 -17.58 -7.66 13.26
C HIS A 148 -17.49 -6.72 12.08
N LEU A 149 -18.62 -6.20 11.60
CA LEU A 149 -18.65 -5.23 10.51
C LEU A 149 -17.99 -3.90 10.90
N GLN A 150 -18.21 -3.41 12.11
CA GLN A 150 -17.55 -2.21 12.62
C GLN A 150 -16.03 -2.41 12.73
N PHE A 151 -15.60 -3.58 13.24
CA PHE A 151 -14.19 -3.95 13.28
C PHE A 151 -13.56 -3.92 11.87
N VAL A 152 -14.20 -4.60 10.90
CA VAL A 152 -13.76 -4.63 9.49
C VAL A 152 -13.64 -3.22 8.90
N LEU A 153 -14.61 -2.33 9.17
CA LEU A 153 -14.57 -0.96 8.67
C LEU A 153 -13.46 -0.13 9.32
N GLN A 154 -13.22 -0.33 10.61
CA GLN A 154 -12.17 0.38 11.34
C GLN A 154 -10.77 -0.05 10.83
N THR A 155 -10.53 -1.35 10.69
CA THR A 155 -9.26 -1.85 10.14
C THR A 155 -9.05 -1.38 8.71
N LEU A 156 -10.12 -1.38 7.90
CA LEU A 156 -10.06 -0.86 6.54
C LEU A 156 -9.71 0.63 6.48
N ASP A 157 -10.21 1.43 7.41
CA ASP A 157 -9.80 2.85 7.51
C ASP A 157 -8.33 2.98 7.95
N GLY A 158 -7.82 2.09 8.81
CA GLY A 158 -6.39 1.98 9.13
C GLY A 158 -5.52 1.67 7.89
N CYS A 159 -5.93 0.69 7.08
CA CYS A 159 -5.25 0.38 5.81
C CYS A 159 -5.21 1.58 4.85
N ARG A 160 -6.27 2.40 4.80
CA ARG A 160 -6.27 3.63 3.99
C ARG A 160 -5.21 4.61 4.45
N ASP A 161 -5.10 4.80 5.77
CA ASP A 161 -4.14 5.76 6.33
C ASP A 161 -2.70 5.25 6.12
N MET A 162 -2.48 3.94 6.25
CA MET A 162 -1.21 3.29 5.93
C MET A 162 -0.84 3.46 4.44
N ILE A 163 -1.77 3.21 3.51
CA ILE A 163 -1.53 3.45 2.07
C ILE A 163 -1.12 4.90 1.81
N SER A 164 -1.70 5.86 2.52
CA SER A 164 -1.33 7.27 2.37
C SER A 164 0.07 7.54 2.89
N ALA A 165 0.44 6.98 4.05
CA ALA A 165 1.79 7.07 4.61
C ALA A 165 2.84 6.43 3.69
N LEU A 166 2.54 5.28 3.08
CA LEU A 166 3.44 4.62 2.12
C LEU A 166 3.71 5.48 0.88
N VAL A 167 2.72 6.21 0.38
CA VAL A 167 2.92 7.18 -0.71
C VAL A 167 3.88 8.28 -0.28
N ASP A 168 3.74 8.81 0.93
CA ASP A 168 4.61 9.87 1.44
C ASP A 168 6.05 9.36 1.64
N ILE A 169 6.23 8.14 2.14
CA ILE A 169 7.55 7.49 2.26
C ILE A 169 8.18 7.31 0.88
N TYR A 170 7.42 6.80 -0.10
CA TYR A 170 7.89 6.62 -1.47
C TYR A 170 8.35 7.94 -2.10
N LEU A 171 7.57 9.00 -1.96
CA LEU A 171 7.93 10.33 -2.47
C LEU A 171 9.19 10.87 -1.77
N SER A 172 9.29 10.71 -0.44
CA SER A 172 10.47 11.11 0.34
C SER A 172 11.74 10.37 -0.12
N ASN A 173 11.64 9.06 -0.38
CA ASN A 173 12.76 8.27 -0.91
C ASN A 173 13.18 8.74 -2.31
N ASN A 174 12.21 9.04 -3.17
CA ASN A 174 12.48 9.56 -4.52
C ASN A 174 13.18 10.93 -4.47
N ASP A 175 12.73 11.82 -3.56
CA ASP A 175 13.38 13.13 -3.33
C ASP A 175 14.81 12.97 -2.81
N ARG A 176 15.05 12.04 -1.88
CA ARG A 176 16.40 11.73 -1.40
C ARG A 176 17.31 11.25 -2.52
N ARG A 177 16.81 10.36 -3.38
CA ARG A 177 17.54 9.85 -4.55
C ARG A 177 17.87 10.97 -5.53
N MET A 178 16.89 11.82 -5.86
CA MET A 178 17.09 12.98 -6.74
C MET A 178 18.13 13.92 -6.16
N ASN A 179 18.05 14.23 -4.86
CA ASN A 179 19.02 15.09 -4.18
C ASN A 179 20.43 14.48 -4.19
N SER A 180 20.55 13.16 -4.05
CA SER A 180 21.83 12.44 -4.14
C SER A 180 22.44 12.58 -5.53
N ILE A 181 21.66 12.35 -6.59
CA ILE A 181 22.11 12.51 -7.98
C ILE A 181 22.53 13.96 -8.25
N MET A 182 21.72 14.93 -7.79
CA MET A 182 22.07 16.35 -7.96
C MET A 182 23.35 16.72 -7.23
N LYS A 183 23.58 16.20 -6.02
CA LYS A 183 24.85 16.41 -5.29
C LYS A 183 26.03 15.86 -6.07
N GLN A 184 25.95 14.63 -6.58
CA GLN A 184 27.00 14.02 -7.39
C GLN A 184 27.31 14.87 -8.63
N LEU A 185 26.27 15.28 -9.38
CA LEU A 185 26.43 16.10 -10.57
C LEU A 185 27.06 17.46 -10.21
N THR A 186 26.62 18.09 -9.11
CA THR A 186 27.17 19.37 -8.65
C THR A 186 28.65 19.25 -8.29
N VAL A 187 29.05 18.19 -7.60
CA VAL A 187 30.46 17.96 -7.25
C VAL A 187 31.32 17.81 -8.50
N VAL A 188 30.88 16.95 -9.43
CA VAL A 188 31.61 16.75 -10.71
C VAL A 188 31.71 18.07 -11.48
N SER A 189 30.62 18.79 -11.66
CA SER A 189 30.60 20.07 -12.39
C SER A 189 31.47 21.12 -11.73
N THR A 190 31.45 21.24 -10.39
CA THR A 190 32.24 22.23 -9.65
C THR A 190 33.75 21.97 -9.78
N ILE A 191 34.15 20.69 -9.97
CA ILE A 191 35.55 20.35 -10.21
C ILE A 191 35.93 20.62 -11.68
N PHE A 192 35.13 20.18 -12.62
CA PHE A 192 35.48 20.21 -14.06
C PHE A 192 35.36 21.61 -14.69
N ILE A 193 34.38 22.43 -14.27
CA ILE A 193 34.19 23.75 -14.87
C ILE A 193 35.44 24.65 -14.76
N PRO A 194 36.04 24.85 -13.57
CA PRO A 194 37.23 25.68 -13.48
C PRO A 194 38.48 25.04 -14.13
N LEU A 195 38.57 23.70 -14.11
CA LEU A 195 39.65 23.01 -14.80
C LEU A 195 39.57 23.22 -16.32
N THR A 196 38.38 23.05 -16.90
CA THR A 196 38.15 23.25 -18.33
C THR A 196 38.38 24.71 -18.74
N PHE A 197 37.99 25.65 -17.86
CA PHE A 197 38.24 27.07 -18.09
C PHE A 197 39.75 27.37 -18.14
N LEU A 198 40.53 26.88 -17.18
CA LEU A 198 41.97 27.05 -17.15
C LEU A 198 42.65 26.41 -18.39
N ALA A 199 42.26 25.16 -18.68
CA ALA A 199 42.79 24.47 -19.85
C ALA A 199 42.41 25.19 -21.17
N GLY A 200 41.22 25.79 -21.23
CA GLY A 200 40.73 26.60 -22.34
C GLY A 200 41.57 27.87 -22.55
N ILE A 201 41.90 28.59 -21.46
CA ILE A 201 42.77 29.77 -21.56
C ILE A 201 44.14 29.40 -22.10
N TRP A 202 44.79 28.37 -21.61
CA TRP A 202 46.10 27.94 -22.08
C TRP A 202 46.06 27.25 -23.47
N GLY A 203 44.88 26.83 -23.91
CA GLY A 203 44.64 26.30 -25.26
C GLY A 203 44.32 27.39 -26.31
N MET A 204 44.29 28.69 -25.94
CA MET A 204 44.02 29.77 -26.89
C MET A 204 45.24 30.04 -27.78
N ASN A 205 44.97 30.40 -29.02
CA ASN A 205 46.02 30.64 -30.06
C ASN A 205 46.37 32.15 -30.16
N PHE A 206 46.68 32.81 -29.00
CA PHE A 206 47.20 34.17 -29.04
C PHE A 206 48.67 34.21 -29.44
N GLN A 207 49.05 35.22 -30.21
CA GLN A 207 50.45 35.39 -30.70
C GLN A 207 51.44 35.68 -29.54
N TRP A 208 50.97 36.27 -28.42
CA TRP A 208 51.79 36.57 -27.27
C TRP A 208 51.13 36.08 -25.98
N MET A 209 51.63 34.96 -25.47
CA MET A 209 51.29 34.38 -24.18
C MET A 209 52.57 34.14 -23.40
N PRO A 210 52.89 35.01 -22.40
CA PRO A 210 54.13 34.92 -21.61
C PRO A 210 54.30 33.58 -20.91
N GLU A 211 53.18 32.98 -20.49
CA GLU A 211 53.15 31.71 -19.74
C GLU A 211 53.60 30.50 -20.56
N LEU A 212 53.40 30.52 -21.88
CA LEU A 212 53.81 29.44 -22.77
C LEU A 212 55.33 29.44 -23.05
N GLY A 213 55.97 30.61 -22.92
CA GLY A 213 57.42 30.75 -23.04
C GLY A 213 58.21 30.30 -21.80
N TRP A 214 57.56 30.06 -20.68
CA TRP A 214 58.19 29.69 -19.43
C TRP A 214 58.50 28.19 -19.35
N ARG A 215 59.76 27.84 -19.12
CA ARG A 215 60.25 26.44 -19.09
C ARG A 215 59.48 25.55 -18.11
N TYR A 216 58.94 26.08 -17.00
CA TYR A 216 58.18 25.38 -15.99
C TYR A 216 56.68 25.62 -16.09
N GLY A 217 56.20 26.33 -17.09
CA GLY A 217 54.78 26.69 -17.26
C GLY A 217 53.86 25.47 -17.27
N TYR A 218 54.24 24.39 -17.92
CA TYR A 218 53.46 23.14 -17.91
C TYR A 218 53.30 22.51 -16.53
N VAL A 219 54.45 22.43 -15.77
CA VAL A 219 54.42 21.90 -14.41
C VAL A 219 53.60 22.79 -13.48
N PHE A 220 53.71 24.12 -13.62
CA PHE A 220 52.93 25.08 -12.90
C PHE A 220 51.43 24.92 -13.17
N ALA A 221 50.99 24.77 -14.41
CA ALA A 221 49.61 24.54 -14.81
C ALA A 221 49.02 23.29 -14.14
N TRP A 222 49.73 22.17 -14.21
CA TRP A 222 49.31 20.93 -13.54
C TRP A 222 49.22 21.08 -12.01
N THR A 223 50.22 21.71 -11.40
CA THR A 223 50.23 21.95 -9.93
C THR A 223 49.05 22.82 -9.52
N LEU A 224 48.76 23.88 -10.26
CA LEU A 224 47.58 24.75 -9.99
C LEU A 224 46.25 23.99 -10.09
N MET A 225 46.07 23.18 -11.14
CA MET A 225 44.89 22.35 -11.33
C MET A 225 44.70 21.33 -10.17
N LEU A 226 45.79 20.67 -9.75
CA LEU A 226 45.76 19.71 -8.63
C LEU A 226 45.42 20.37 -7.30
N ILE A 227 45.99 21.57 -7.04
CA ILE A 227 45.67 22.34 -5.83
C ILE A 227 44.18 22.73 -5.83
N LEU A 228 43.65 23.17 -6.98
CA LEU A 228 42.24 23.54 -7.11
C LEU A 228 41.32 22.35 -6.84
N VAL A 229 41.63 21.18 -7.43
CA VAL A 229 40.87 19.93 -7.15
C VAL A 229 40.94 19.59 -5.66
N ALA A 230 42.10 19.65 -5.05
CA ALA A 230 42.28 19.36 -3.63
C ALA A 230 41.46 20.30 -2.74
N VAL A 231 41.49 21.61 -3.01
CA VAL A 231 40.71 22.60 -2.27
C VAL A 231 39.20 22.32 -2.38
N ILE A 232 38.71 22.07 -3.59
CA ILE A 232 37.29 21.73 -3.82
C ILE A 232 36.89 20.44 -3.11
N TYR A 233 37.73 19.39 -3.22
CA TYR A 233 37.49 18.12 -2.54
C TYR A 233 37.42 18.28 -1.02
N PHE A 234 38.39 19.00 -0.40
CA PHE A 234 38.37 19.25 1.05
C PHE A 234 37.17 20.08 1.48
N TYR A 235 36.74 21.05 0.66
CA TYR A 235 35.55 21.87 0.90
C TYR A 235 34.29 21.01 0.97
N PHE A 236 34.06 20.13 -0.02
CA PHE A 236 32.91 19.24 -0.03
C PHE A 236 32.96 18.18 1.09
N LYS A 237 34.15 17.63 1.38
CA LYS A 237 34.33 16.71 2.51
C LYS A 237 33.97 17.36 3.85
N ARG A 238 34.40 18.62 4.05
CA ARG A 238 34.04 19.37 5.27
C ARG A 238 32.55 19.63 5.40
N LYS A 239 31.86 19.82 4.30
CA LYS A 239 30.39 20.03 4.24
C LYS A 239 29.58 18.73 4.30
N LYS A 240 30.20 17.57 4.44
CA LYS A 240 29.55 16.25 4.45
C LYS A 240 28.66 16.02 3.23
N TRP A 241 29.13 16.41 2.04
CA TRP A 241 28.44 16.14 0.78
C TRP A 241 28.76 14.74 0.23
N TYR A 242 29.72 14.10 0.85
CA TYR A 242 30.07 12.69 0.74
C TYR A 242 29.81 12.00 2.07
#